data_2d1414a97a20f1fdcd005ff4b52cec86
#
_entry.id   2d1414a97a20f1fdcd005ff4b52cec86
#
_cell.length_a   1.000
_cell.length_b   1.000
_cell.length_c   1.000
_cell.angle_alpha   90.00
_cell.angle_beta   90.00
_cell.angle_gamma   90.00
#
_symmetry.space_group_name_H-M   'P 1'
#
loop_
_entity.id
_entity.type
_entity.pdbx_description
1 polymer ?
#
loop_
_entity_poly.entity_id
_entity_poly.type
_entity_poly.pdbx_seq_one_letter_code
_entity_poly.pdbx_strand_id
1 'polypeptide(L)'
;MYKRQIYSGPTQGAAVADYAVQDKGYKKFAVLYTNDDYGVGNGQAFSAEVTKLGGKVLISRNYVGGNKDFNAILTAVKATNPDAIYVGSYYNEAAQICSQAKQLGLTAQILGDDGFDSPMLVQLAGTSAEGAVFSSPFSRSDPRKMVQDFITTYKARFNADPDMLSAQAFDSTLVLADAMKRANSVTDKEAIRTALSETKGFEGVTGTISFDANNEVIKPVILMTVKDGKFVFLKYQTAAQ
;
A
#
# COMPACT_ATOMS: atom_id res chain seq x y z
N MET A 1 -21.27 -10.79 -1.48
CA MET A 1 -19.90 -11.08 -1.90
C MET A 1 -19.29 -9.80 -2.48
N TYR A 2 -18.22 -9.30 -1.88
CA TYR A 2 -17.58 -8.05 -2.31
C TYR A 2 -16.45 -8.37 -3.30
N LYS A 3 -16.35 -7.60 -4.37
CA LYS A 3 -15.23 -7.60 -5.31
C LYS A 3 -14.38 -6.38 -4.99
N ARG A 4 -13.30 -6.56 -4.26
CA ARG A 4 -12.35 -5.47 -4.00
C ARG A 4 -11.48 -5.28 -5.22
N GLN A 5 -11.35 -4.07 -5.68
CA GLN A 5 -10.45 -3.73 -6.78
C GLN A 5 -9.07 -3.28 -6.25
N ILE A 6 -8.97 -3.02 -4.95
CA ILE A 6 -7.71 -2.87 -4.24
C ILE A 6 -7.31 -4.22 -3.63
N TYR A 7 -6.03 -4.56 -3.68
CA TYR A 7 -5.53 -5.79 -3.08
C TYR A 7 -5.71 -5.80 -1.55
N SER A 8 -5.73 -7.00 -0.99
CA SER A 8 -5.92 -7.19 0.45
C SER A 8 -4.67 -6.76 1.24
N GLY A 9 -4.84 -6.51 2.54
CA GLY A 9 -3.72 -6.28 3.45
C GLY A 9 -2.66 -7.38 3.40
N PRO A 10 -3.04 -8.68 3.40
CA PRO A 10 -2.09 -9.77 3.20
C PRO A 10 -1.18 -9.62 1.97
N THR A 11 -1.73 -9.24 0.83
CA THR A 11 -0.96 -9.03 -0.40
C THR A 11 0.05 -7.89 -0.25
N GLN A 12 -0.34 -6.80 0.39
CA GLN A 12 0.52 -5.64 0.59
C GLN A 12 1.66 -5.94 1.58
N GLY A 13 1.31 -6.47 2.74
CA GLY A 13 2.27 -6.84 3.77
C GLY A 13 3.31 -7.82 3.26
N ALA A 14 2.89 -8.85 2.50
CA ALA A 14 3.80 -9.81 1.88
C ALA A 14 4.73 -9.13 0.87
N ALA A 15 4.22 -8.28 -0.01
CA ALA A 15 5.03 -7.59 -1.01
C ALA A 15 6.10 -6.68 -0.39
N VAL A 16 5.77 -5.98 0.69
CA VAL A 16 6.73 -5.14 1.42
C VAL A 16 7.75 -5.98 2.17
N ALA A 17 7.34 -7.13 2.73
CA ALA A 17 8.25 -8.08 3.40
C ALA A 17 9.24 -8.71 2.41
N ASP A 18 8.76 -9.13 1.22
CA ASP A 18 9.61 -9.63 0.15
C ASP A 18 10.71 -8.62 -0.21
N TYR A 19 10.33 -7.38 -0.46
CA TYR A 19 11.28 -6.31 -0.73
C TYR A 19 12.31 -6.15 0.41
N ALA A 20 11.84 -6.09 1.65
CA ALA A 20 12.71 -5.85 2.79
C ALA A 20 13.71 -6.99 3.02
N VAL A 21 13.26 -8.23 2.86
CA VAL A 21 14.11 -9.42 3.11
C VAL A 21 14.95 -9.78 1.89
N GLN A 22 14.35 -9.83 0.69
CA GLN A 22 15.01 -10.32 -0.51
C GLN A 22 15.86 -9.24 -1.19
N ASP A 23 15.32 -8.01 -1.36
CA ASP A 23 16.04 -6.97 -2.09
C ASP A 23 17.01 -6.21 -1.17
N LYS A 24 16.60 -5.93 0.09
CA LYS A 24 17.42 -5.17 1.03
C LYS A 24 18.28 -6.03 1.94
N GLY A 25 18.00 -7.33 2.03
CA GLY A 25 18.74 -8.27 2.90
C GLY A 25 18.48 -8.05 4.38
N TYR A 26 17.43 -7.31 4.76
CA TYR A 26 17.10 -7.06 6.17
C TYR A 26 16.68 -8.36 6.88
N LYS A 27 17.04 -8.47 8.15
CA LYS A 27 16.78 -9.68 8.95
C LYS A 27 16.02 -9.40 10.24
N LYS A 28 16.05 -8.16 10.73
CA LYS A 28 15.50 -7.79 12.04
C LYS A 28 14.46 -6.70 11.85
N PHE A 29 13.25 -6.94 12.33
CA PHE A 29 12.11 -6.07 12.11
C PHE A 29 11.40 -5.68 13.41
N ALA A 30 10.93 -4.45 13.46
CA ALA A 30 9.88 -4.02 14.36
C ALA A 30 8.58 -3.84 13.56
N VAL A 31 7.44 -4.17 14.16
CA VAL A 31 6.12 -4.05 13.52
C VAL A 31 5.22 -3.20 14.42
N LEU A 32 4.76 -2.08 13.89
CA LEU A 32 3.83 -1.17 14.54
C LEU A 32 2.56 -1.09 13.70
N TYR A 33 1.38 -1.09 14.32
CA TYR A 33 0.14 -1.03 13.55
C TYR A 33 -1.02 -0.45 14.36
N THR A 34 -1.99 0.15 13.66
CA THR A 34 -3.25 0.57 14.28
C THR A 34 -4.06 -0.64 14.74
N ASN A 35 -4.73 -0.51 15.88
CA ASN A 35 -5.58 -1.56 16.43
C ASN A 35 -6.97 -1.55 15.78
N ASP A 36 -6.99 -1.73 14.48
CA ASP A 36 -8.18 -1.90 13.65
C ASP A 36 -7.95 -3.05 12.66
N ASP A 37 -8.99 -3.46 11.92
CA ASP A 37 -8.91 -4.58 10.98
C ASP A 37 -7.83 -4.38 9.91
N TYR A 38 -7.62 -3.12 9.48
CA TYR A 38 -6.62 -2.78 8.48
C TYR A 38 -5.19 -2.94 9.02
N GLY A 39 -4.88 -2.28 10.14
CA GLY A 39 -3.54 -2.35 10.72
C GLY A 39 -3.16 -3.73 11.21
N VAL A 40 -4.10 -4.43 11.88
CA VAL A 40 -3.91 -5.80 12.36
C VAL A 40 -3.65 -6.75 11.18
N GLY A 41 -4.48 -6.69 10.13
CA GLY A 41 -4.35 -7.55 8.95
C GLY A 41 -3.00 -7.36 8.24
N ASN A 42 -2.60 -6.11 8.01
CA ASN A 42 -1.33 -5.77 7.36
C ASN A 42 -0.12 -6.17 8.22
N GLY A 43 -0.13 -5.85 9.52
CA GLY A 43 0.95 -6.16 10.45
C GLY A 43 1.17 -7.68 10.62
N GLN A 44 0.09 -8.45 10.67
CA GLN A 44 0.14 -9.92 10.74
C GLN A 44 0.71 -10.50 9.44
N ALA A 45 0.24 -10.03 8.28
CA ALA A 45 0.70 -10.52 6.98
C ALA A 45 2.19 -10.22 6.75
N PHE A 46 2.63 -9.00 7.04
CA PHE A 46 4.05 -8.64 7.00
C PHE A 46 4.88 -9.56 7.90
N SER A 47 4.45 -9.74 9.15
CA SER A 47 5.17 -10.58 10.14
C SER A 47 5.27 -12.05 9.71
N ALA A 48 4.19 -12.59 9.15
CA ALA A 48 4.15 -13.96 8.65
C ALA A 48 5.13 -14.15 7.48
N GLU A 49 5.11 -13.23 6.49
CA GLU A 49 5.99 -13.33 5.33
C GLU A 49 7.46 -13.11 5.71
N VAL A 50 7.77 -12.13 6.58
CA VAL A 50 9.12 -11.96 7.13
C VAL A 50 9.64 -13.26 7.74
N THR A 51 8.81 -13.96 8.53
CA THR A 51 9.18 -15.22 9.19
C THR A 51 9.41 -16.34 8.17
N LYS A 52 8.51 -16.46 7.19
CA LYS A 52 8.64 -17.42 6.07
C LYS A 52 9.93 -17.22 5.28
N LEU A 53 10.36 -15.97 5.10
CA LEU A 53 11.60 -15.60 4.39
C LEU A 53 12.86 -15.64 5.27
N GLY A 54 12.76 -16.12 6.52
CA GLY A 54 13.89 -16.27 7.44
C GLY A 54 14.32 -14.99 8.15
N GLY A 55 13.52 -13.93 8.10
CA GLY A 55 13.65 -12.74 8.93
C GLY A 55 13.05 -12.94 10.32
N LYS A 56 13.26 -11.98 11.21
CA LYS A 56 12.81 -12.06 12.61
C LYS A 56 12.12 -10.77 13.03
N VAL A 57 10.87 -10.87 13.50
CA VAL A 57 10.16 -9.78 14.17
C VAL A 57 10.60 -9.75 15.63
N LEU A 58 11.32 -8.69 16.02
CA LEU A 58 11.89 -8.53 17.36
C LEU A 58 10.89 -7.95 18.33
N ILE A 59 10.01 -7.09 17.84
CA ILE A 59 8.96 -6.44 18.62
C ILE A 59 7.76 -6.17 17.71
N SER A 60 6.57 -6.42 18.23
CA SER A 60 5.30 -6.06 17.59
C SER A 60 4.43 -5.32 18.58
N ARG A 61 3.89 -4.16 18.21
CA ARG A 61 3.04 -3.31 19.05
C ARG A 61 1.91 -2.71 18.24
N ASN A 62 0.73 -2.73 18.82
CA ASN A 62 -0.40 -1.98 18.29
C ASN A 62 -0.60 -0.67 19.08
N TYR A 63 -1.39 0.22 18.51
CA TYR A 63 -1.81 1.47 19.09
C TYR A 63 -3.20 1.88 18.59
N VAL A 64 -3.86 2.74 19.32
CA VAL A 64 -5.19 3.25 18.92
C VAL A 64 -5.01 4.32 17.84
N GLY A 65 -5.84 4.30 16.81
CA GLY A 65 -5.87 5.32 15.76
C GLY A 65 -6.07 6.72 16.36
N GLY A 66 -5.41 7.71 15.75
CA GLY A 66 -5.37 9.09 16.25
C GLY A 66 -4.30 9.34 17.33
N ASN A 67 -3.50 8.34 17.69
CA ASN A 67 -2.36 8.53 18.60
C ASN A 67 -1.34 9.52 18.00
N LYS A 68 -0.82 10.41 18.84
CA LYS A 68 0.16 11.44 18.44
C LYS A 68 1.51 11.29 19.15
N ASP A 69 1.60 10.46 20.17
CA ASP A 69 2.83 10.21 20.92
C ASP A 69 3.24 8.74 20.81
N PHE A 70 4.35 8.50 20.14
CA PHE A 70 4.95 7.20 19.93
C PHE A 70 6.28 7.01 20.65
N ASN A 71 6.71 7.99 21.48
CA ASN A 71 8.04 7.97 22.10
C ASN A 71 8.29 6.70 22.92
N ALA A 72 7.33 6.27 23.72
CA ALA A 72 7.48 5.06 24.55
C ALA A 72 7.64 3.81 23.68
N ILE A 73 6.80 3.67 22.63
CA ILE A 73 6.86 2.54 21.68
C ILE A 73 8.19 2.57 20.92
N LEU A 74 8.59 3.73 20.39
CA LEU A 74 9.81 3.88 19.60
C LEU A 74 11.08 3.71 20.44
N THR A 75 11.05 4.08 21.73
CA THR A 75 12.13 3.79 22.68
C THR A 75 12.32 2.27 22.84
N ALA A 76 11.22 1.53 23.00
CA ALA A 76 11.27 0.07 23.06
C ALA A 76 11.75 -0.55 21.72
N VAL A 77 11.33 -0.01 20.58
CA VAL A 77 11.82 -0.42 19.26
C VAL A 77 13.32 -0.17 19.15
N LYS A 78 13.80 1.00 19.53
CA LYS A 78 15.22 1.38 19.49
C LYS A 78 16.11 0.39 20.25
N ALA A 79 15.65 -0.07 21.42
CA ALA A 79 16.38 -1.05 22.22
C ALA A 79 16.58 -2.41 21.51
N THR A 80 15.75 -2.74 20.52
CA THR A 80 15.88 -3.99 19.76
C THR A 80 16.82 -3.87 18.55
N ASN A 81 17.20 -2.65 18.15
CA ASN A 81 18.07 -2.35 17.01
C ASN A 81 17.61 -3.08 15.72
N PRO A 82 16.42 -2.80 15.21
CA PRO A 82 15.92 -3.42 14.00
C PRO A 82 16.56 -2.81 12.74
N ASP A 83 16.58 -3.56 11.63
CA ASP A 83 16.99 -3.07 10.31
C ASP A 83 15.89 -2.20 9.70
N ALA A 84 14.63 -2.55 9.95
CA ALA A 84 13.47 -1.80 9.49
C ALA A 84 12.30 -1.83 10.48
N ILE A 85 11.45 -0.80 10.38
CA ILE A 85 10.20 -0.66 11.14
C ILE A 85 9.06 -0.67 10.13
N TYR A 86 8.25 -1.72 10.15
CA TYR A 86 7.00 -1.74 9.38
C TYR A 86 5.89 -1.05 10.17
N VAL A 87 5.13 -0.21 9.49
CA VAL A 87 4.03 0.56 10.08
C VAL A 87 2.75 0.31 9.28
N GLY A 88 1.91 -0.59 9.78
CA GLY A 88 0.57 -0.88 9.24
C GLY A 88 -0.42 0.18 9.71
N SER A 89 -0.49 1.32 9.03
CA SER A 89 -1.28 2.47 9.46
C SER A 89 -1.49 3.48 8.34
N TYR A 90 -2.20 4.55 8.68
CA TYR A 90 -2.44 5.67 7.77
C TYR A 90 -1.38 6.77 7.92
N TYR A 91 -1.32 7.66 6.93
CA TYR A 91 -0.32 8.72 6.80
C TYR A 91 -0.20 9.63 8.04
N ASN A 92 -1.27 9.84 8.80
CA ASN A 92 -1.26 10.69 9.98
C ASN A 92 -0.33 10.15 11.06
N GLU A 93 -0.52 8.90 11.47
CA GLU A 93 0.29 8.22 12.48
C GLU A 93 1.68 7.90 11.91
N ALA A 94 1.75 7.50 10.65
CA ALA A 94 3.01 7.24 9.96
C ALA A 94 3.93 8.47 9.98
N ALA A 95 3.39 9.66 9.74
CA ALA A 95 4.15 10.91 9.80
C ALA A 95 4.69 11.19 11.20
N GLN A 96 3.88 10.95 12.26
CA GLN A 96 4.32 11.09 13.63
C GLN A 96 5.43 10.08 13.97
N ILE A 97 5.27 8.82 13.54
CA ILE A 97 6.27 7.77 13.75
C ILE A 97 7.57 8.14 13.05
N CYS A 98 7.54 8.56 11.78
CA CYS A 98 8.72 9.03 11.05
C CYS A 98 9.44 10.16 11.80
N SER A 99 8.70 11.18 12.25
CA SER A 99 9.26 12.35 12.93
C SER A 99 9.89 11.98 14.27
N GLN A 100 9.18 11.20 15.08
CA GLN A 100 9.66 10.83 16.43
C GLN A 100 10.77 9.77 16.35
N ALA A 101 10.74 8.85 15.39
CA ALA A 101 11.83 7.91 15.15
C ALA A 101 13.15 8.66 14.83
N LYS A 102 13.07 9.68 13.96
CA LYS A 102 14.23 10.53 13.63
C LYS A 102 14.72 11.30 14.84
N GLN A 103 13.82 11.90 15.62
CA GLN A 103 14.17 12.63 16.86
C GLN A 103 14.87 11.73 17.88
N LEU A 104 14.45 10.47 17.99
CA LEU A 104 15.09 9.47 18.85
C LEU A 104 16.39 8.90 18.24
N GLY A 105 16.79 9.32 17.04
CA GLY A 105 17.99 8.83 16.37
C GLY A 105 17.88 7.37 15.90
N LEU A 106 16.67 6.88 15.57
CA LEU A 106 16.45 5.62 14.92
C LEU A 106 16.89 5.73 13.45
N THR A 107 17.70 4.79 12.99
CA THR A 107 18.20 4.71 11.61
C THR A 107 17.55 3.58 10.80
N ALA A 108 16.69 2.79 11.46
CA ALA A 108 15.93 1.74 10.80
C ALA A 108 15.04 2.30 9.67
N GLN A 109 15.01 1.62 8.52
CA GLN A 109 14.17 2.04 7.40
C GLN A 109 12.70 1.93 7.78
N ILE A 110 11.93 2.99 7.51
CA ILE A 110 10.46 2.95 7.67
C ILE A 110 9.85 2.28 6.44
N LEU A 111 9.02 1.29 6.69
CA LEU A 111 8.25 0.55 5.70
C LEU A 111 6.76 0.72 6.01
N GLY A 112 5.92 0.75 5.00
CA GLY A 112 4.47 0.89 5.17
C GLY A 112 3.67 0.25 4.04
N ASP A 113 2.39 0.45 4.12
CA ASP A 113 1.40 0.02 3.15
C ASP A 113 0.76 1.23 2.41
N ASP A 114 -0.33 0.98 1.67
CA ASP A 114 -1.00 2.03 0.88
C ASP A 114 -1.62 3.15 1.73
N GLY A 115 -1.77 2.96 3.03
CA GLY A 115 -2.16 4.01 3.96
C GLY A 115 -1.15 5.19 4.03
N PHE A 116 0.08 4.97 3.57
CA PHE A 116 1.10 6.02 3.44
C PHE A 116 0.89 6.91 2.21
N ASP A 117 0.14 6.44 1.20
CA ASP A 117 0.02 7.11 -0.10
C ASP A 117 -0.89 8.33 -0.04
N SER A 118 -0.43 9.33 0.70
CA SER A 118 -1.05 10.65 0.78
C SER A 118 0.04 11.72 0.77
N PRO A 119 -0.10 12.80 -0.01
CA PRO A 119 0.81 13.94 0.03
C PRO A 119 0.99 14.50 1.46
N MET A 120 -0.01 14.30 2.31
CA MET A 120 0.02 14.71 3.71
C MET A 120 1.13 14.02 4.52
N LEU A 121 1.55 12.80 4.15
CA LEU A 121 2.69 12.14 4.80
C LEU A 121 3.93 13.03 4.77
N VAL A 122 4.29 13.51 3.58
CA VAL A 122 5.47 14.38 3.40
C VAL A 122 5.25 15.76 3.99
N GLN A 123 4.03 16.31 3.87
CA GLN A 123 3.72 17.62 4.46
C GLN A 123 3.85 17.63 5.98
N LEU A 124 3.44 16.55 6.66
CA LEU A 124 3.48 16.43 8.12
C LEU A 124 4.85 15.98 8.64
N ALA A 125 5.50 15.03 7.99
CA ALA A 125 6.78 14.48 8.44
C ALA A 125 8.00 15.25 7.91
N GLY A 126 7.84 16.01 6.82
CA GLY A 126 8.94 16.70 6.17
C GLY A 126 10.07 15.74 5.78
N THR A 127 11.30 16.13 6.07
CA THR A 127 12.50 15.33 5.81
C THR A 127 12.59 14.05 6.66
N SER A 128 11.67 13.84 7.60
CA SER A 128 11.66 12.63 8.42
C SER A 128 11.06 11.43 7.67
N ALA A 129 10.30 11.68 6.61
CA ALA A 129 9.78 10.63 5.74
C ALA A 129 10.76 10.17 4.65
N GLU A 130 11.92 10.85 4.48
CA GLU A 130 12.90 10.48 3.45
C GLU A 130 13.34 9.03 3.58
N GLY A 131 13.36 8.32 2.45
CA GLY A 131 13.72 6.91 2.38
C GLY A 131 12.64 5.95 2.87
N ALA A 132 11.49 6.42 3.35
CA ALA A 132 10.36 5.53 3.64
C ALA A 132 9.93 4.81 2.36
N VAL A 133 9.60 3.51 2.47
CA VAL A 133 9.13 2.67 1.36
C VAL A 133 7.77 2.11 1.71
N PHE A 134 6.83 2.18 0.77
CA PHE A 134 5.46 1.73 1.00
C PHE A 134 4.83 1.17 -0.27
N SER A 135 3.81 0.34 -0.10
CA SER A 135 3.03 -0.15 -1.24
C SER A 135 2.03 0.89 -1.71
N SER A 136 1.79 0.93 -3.01
CA SER A 136 0.74 1.75 -3.62
C SER A 136 0.12 1.03 -4.83
N PRO A 137 -1.18 1.17 -5.07
CA PRO A 137 -1.80 0.64 -6.28
C PRO A 137 -1.62 1.53 -7.51
N PHE A 138 -1.06 2.73 -7.37
CA PHE A 138 -0.96 3.72 -8.44
C PHE A 138 0.33 4.52 -8.36
N SER A 139 0.93 4.82 -9.52
CA SER A 139 2.06 5.74 -9.62
C SER A 139 1.86 6.72 -10.77
N ARG A 140 2.01 8.01 -10.47
CA ARG A 140 1.97 9.07 -11.50
C ARG A 140 3.17 9.02 -12.45
N SER A 141 4.23 8.34 -12.09
CA SER A 141 5.41 8.14 -12.94
C SER A 141 5.33 6.87 -13.81
N ASP A 142 4.20 6.14 -13.80
CA ASP A 142 3.97 5.03 -14.72
C ASP A 142 3.93 5.54 -16.16
N PRO A 143 4.83 5.06 -17.07
CA PRO A 143 4.94 5.60 -18.42
C PRO A 143 3.82 5.12 -19.37
N ARG A 144 2.95 4.20 -18.95
CA ARG A 144 1.88 3.69 -19.81
C ARG A 144 0.98 4.84 -20.26
N LYS A 145 0.70 4.87 -21.58
CA LYS A 145 -0.09 5.94 -22.20
C LYS A 145 -1.42 6.17 -21.49
N MET A 146 -2.15 5.11 -21.16
CA MET A 146 -3.43 5.21 -20.49
C MET A 146 -3.34 5.89 -19.10
N VAL A 147 -2.21 5.70 -18.40
CA VAL A 147 -1.97 6.36 -17.10
C VAL A 147 -1.72 7.85 -17.32
N GLN A 148 -0.90 8.20 -18.29
CA GLN A 148 -0.61 9.60 -18.61
C GLN A 148 -1.84 10.35 -19.16
N ASP A 149 -2.66 9.69 -19.97
CA ASP A 149 -3.94 10.22 -20.45
C ASP A 149 -4.92 10.47 -19.30
N PHE A 150 -5.02 9.52 -18.35
CA PHE A 150 -5.83 9.67 -17.15
C PHE A 150 -5.37 10.87 -16.32
N ILE A 151 -4.06 10.99 -16.04
CA ILE A 151 -3.49 12.11 -15.27
C ILE A 151 -3.82 13.44 -15.95
N THR A 152 -3.60 13.53 -17.26
CA THR A 152 -3.85 14.75 -18.04
C THR A 152 -5.33 15.15 -18.00
N THR A 153 -6.23 14.18 -18.21
CA THR A 153 -7.67 14.40 -18.20
C THR A 153 -8.17 14.80 -16.80
N TYR A 154 -7.66 14.12 -15.77
CA TYR A 154 -8.02 14.42 -14.38
C TYR A 154 -7.60 15.86 -14.00
N LYS A 155 -6.34 16.24 -14.30
CA LYS A 155 -5.84 17.60 -14.08
C LYS A 155 -6.69 18.66 -14.79
N ALA A 156 -7.00 18.43 -16.05
CA ALA A 156 -7.83 19.37 -16.83
C ALA A 156 -9.22 19.55 -16.24
N ARG A 157 -9.79 18.50 -15.65
CA ARG A 157 -11.16 18.52 -15.11
C ARG A 157 -11.24 19.04 -13.68
N PHE A 158 -10.25 18.71 -12.83
CA PHE A 158 -10.32 18.94 -11.38
C PHE A 158 -9.29 19.95 -10.87
N ASN A 159 -8.40 20.45 -11.76
CA ASN A 159 -7.29 21.33 -11.41
C ASN A 159 -6.41 20.77 -10.26
N ALA A 160 -6.26 19.45 -10.21
CA ALA A 160 -5.50 18.71 -9.18
C ALA A 160 -4.84 17.49 -9.78
N ASP A 161 -3.76 17.02 -9.16
CA ASP A 161 -3.15 15.73 -9.49
C ASP A 161 -4.04 14.59 -8.97
N PRO A 162 -4.23 13.50 -9.75
CA PRO A 162 -4.88 12.31 -9.24
C PRO A 162 -4.02 11.62 -8.18
N ASP A 163 -4.70 11.11 -7.16
CA ASP A 163 -4.13 10.22 -6.14
C ASP A 163 -4.52 8.75 -6.40
N MET A 164 -4.09 7.85 -5.51
CA MET A 164 -4.42 6.43 -5.63
C MET A 164 -5.93 6.17 -5.53
N LEU A 165 -6.67 6.94 -4.72
CA LEU A 165 -8.12 6.74 -4.54
C LEU A 165 -8.89 7.10 -5.81
N SER A 166 -8.52 8.21 -6.46
CA SER A 166 -9.11 8.61 -7.73
C SER A 166 -8.80 7.61 -8.86
N ALA A 167 -7.58 7.07 -8.92
CA ALA A 167 -7.21 6.04 -9.88
C ALA A 167 -7.98 4.72 -9.65
N GLN A 168 -8.14 4.30 -8.39
CA GLN A 168 -8.92 3.12 -8.01
C GLN A 168 -10.41 3.30 -8.36
N ALA A 169 -10.99 4.47 -8.07
CA ALA A 169 -12.39 4.76 -8.41
C ALA A 169 -12.61 4.74 -9.92
N PHE A 170 -11.66 5.28 -10.70
CA PHE A 170 -11.69 5.25 -12.15
C PHE A 170 -11.71 3.83 -12.69
N ASP A 171 -10.73 3.00 -12.28
CA ASP A 171 -10.65 1.59 -12.72
C ASP A 171 -11.87 0.79 -12.26
N SER A 172 -12.35 0.97 -11.02
CA SER A 172 -13.54 0.29 -10.52
C SER A 172 -14.76 0.55 -11.39
N THR A 173 -14.92 1.81 -11.84
CA THR A 173 -16.00 2.21 -12.72
C THR A 173 -15.88 1.54 -14.10
N LEU A 174 -14.68 1.51 -14.66
CA LEU A 174 -14.42 0.89 -15.96
C LEU A 174 -14.59 -0.64 -15.93
N VAL A 175 -14.10 -1.31 -14.90
CA VAL A 175 -14.28 -2.77 -14.70
C VAL A 175 -15.76 -3.12 -14.57
N LEU A 176 -16.53 -2.30 -13.82
CA LEU A 176 -17.97 -2.50 -13.70
C LEU A 176 -18.69 -2.30 -15.03
N ALA A 177 -18.35 -1.24 -15.77
CA ALA A 177 -18.92 -0.99 -17.09
C ALA A 177 -18.60 -2.09 -18.10
N ASP A 178 -17.40 -2.64 -18.08
CA ASP A 178 -17.01 -3.80 -18.89
C ASP A 178 -17.81 -5.05 -18.50
N ALA A 179 -17.97 -5.30 -17.21
CA ALA A 179 -18.78 -6.43 -16.75
C ALA A 179 -20.26 -6.30 -17.15
N MET A 180 -20.83 -5.11 -17.10
CA MET A 180 -22.20 -4.83 -17.58
C MET A 180 -22.33 -5.10 -19.09
N LYS A 181 -21.33 -4.73 -19.89
CA LYS A 181 -21.30 -5.04 -21.32
C LYS A 181 -21.23 -6.55 -21.56
N ARG A 182 -20.37 -7.28 -20.86
CA ARG A 182 -20.26 -8.75 -21.00
C ARG A 182 -21.51 -9.47 -20.52
N ALA A 183 -22.16 -8.97 -19.46
CA ALA A 183 -23.44 -9.47 -18.96
C ALA A 183 -24.62 -9.10 -19.89
N ASN A 184 -24.44 -8.22 -20.87
CA ASN A 184 -25.48 -7.64 -21.69
C ASN A 184 -26.67 -7.09 -20.87
N SER A 185 -26.38 -6.53 -19.68
CA SER A 185 -27.39 -6.02 -18.75
C SER A 185 -26.78 -4.93 -17.85
N VAL A 186 -27.60 -3.96 -17.50
CA VAL A 186 -27.29 -2.92 -16.49
C VAL A 186 -28.12 -3.06 -15.22
N THR A 187 -29.03 -4.05 -15.18
CA THR A 187 -29.98 -4.25 -14.08
C THR A 187 -29.95 -5.64 -13.46
N ASP A 188 -29.51 -6.65 -14.22
CA ASP A 188 -29.36 -8.02 -13.73
C ASP A 188 -28.10 -8.13 -12.87
N LYS A 189 -28.28 -8.00 -11.55
CA LYS A 189 -27.19 -8.03 -10.57
C LYS A 189 -26.40 -9.34 -10.57
N GLU A 190 -27.08 -10.47 -10.80
CA GLU A 190 -26.41 -11.78 -10.78
C GLU A 190 -25.57 -12.00 -12.05
N ALA A 191 -26.08 -11.63 -13.21
CA ALA A 191 -25.32 -11.67 -14.46
C ALA A 191 -24.09 -10.74 -14.38
N ILE A 192 -24.25 -9.52 -13.87
CA ILE A 192 -23.15 -8.57 -13.68
C ILE A 192 -22.13 -9.12 -12.66
N ARG A 193 -22.58 -9.68 -11.54
CA ARG A 193 -21.70 -10.29 -10.54
C ARG A 193 -20.86 -11.43 -11.12
N THR A 194 -21.49 -12.29 -11.93
CA THR A 194 -20.80 -13.38 -12.62
C THR A 194 -19.76 -12.84 -13.59
N ALA A 195 -20.14 -11.90 -14.45
CA ALA A 195 -19.22 -11.25 -15.37
C ALA A 195 -18.04 -10.55 -14.66
N LEU A 196 -18.28 -9.88 -13.52
CA LEU A 196 -17.21 -9.33 -12.67
C LEU A 196 -16.24 -10.42 -12.20
N SER A 197 -16.75 -11.57 -11.75
CA SER A 197 -15.89 -12.65 -11.25
C SER A 197 -15.03 -13.30 -12.33
N GLU A 198 -15.45 -13.20 -13.59
CA GLU A 198 -14.75 -13.71 -14.76
C GLU A 198 -13.78 -12.69 -15.36
N THR A 199 -13.64 -11.48 -14.76
CA THR A 199 -12.72 -10.48 -15.26
C THR A 199 -11.28 -11.00 -15.19
N LYS A 200 -10.61 -11.04 -16.36
CA LYS A 200 -9.21 -11.43 -16.47
C LYS A 200 -8.51 -10.50 -17.45
N GLY A 201 -7.33 -10.01 -17.04
CA GLY A 201 -6.47 -9.20 -17.89
C GLY A 201 -7.05 -7.85 -18.27
N PHE A 202 -7.93 -7.26 -17.43
CA PHE A 202 -8.46 -5.93 -17.69
C PHE A 202 -7.36 -4.89 -17.49
N GLU A 203 -7.03 -4.14 -18.54
CA GLU A 203 -6.03 -3.08 -18.46
C GLU A 203 -6.62 -1.84 -17.79
N GLY A 204 -6.10 -1.52 -16.60
CA GLY A 204 -6.45 -0.35 -15.81
C GLY A 204 -5.28 0.61 -15.58
N VAL A 205 -5.57 1.80 -15.10
CA VAL A 205 -4.54 2.78 -14.72
C VAL A 205 -3.77 2.34 -13.47
N THR A 206 -4.37 1.45 -12.67
CA THR A 206 -3.73 0.84 -11.49
C THR A 206 -3.07 -0.51 -11.78
N GLY A 207 -2.96 -0.91 -13.05
CA GLY A 207 -2.37 -2.17 -13.49
C GLY A 207 -3.36 -3.09 -14.19
N THR A 208 -2.87 -4.24 -14.63
CA THR A 208 -3.70 -5.31 -15.22
C THR A 208 -4.49 -6.00 -14.12
N ILE A 209 -5.81 -5.98 -14.21
CA ILE A 209 -6.74 -6.42 -13.18
C ILE A 209 -7.35 -7.77 -13.54
N SER A 210 -7.24 -8.73 -12.64
CA SER A 210 -7.93 -10.01 -12.68
C SER A 210 -8.52 -10.33 -11.31
N PHE A 211 -9.50 -11.24 -11.24
CA PHE A 211 -9.98 -11.78 -9.99
C PHE A 211 -9.69 -13.28 -9.90
N ASP A 212 -9.31 -13.76 -8.73
CA ASP A 212 -9.14 -15.18 -8.42
C ASP A 212 -10.47 -15.86 -8.03
N ALA A 213 -10.40 -17.16 -7.73
CA ALA A 213 -11.55 -17.93 -7.29
C ALA A 213 -12.16 -17.45 -5.96
N ASN A 214 -11.38 -16.78 -5.13
CA ASN A 214 -11.81 -16.20 -3.85
C ASN A 214 -12.35 -14.77 -4.03
N ASN A 215 -12.34 -14.26 -5.27
CA ASN A 215 -12.71 -12.89 -5.64
C ASN A 215 -11.74 -11.81 -5.10
N GLU A 216 -10.53 -12.20 -4.80
CA GLU A 216 -9.46 -11.27 -4.53
C GLU A 216 -8.87 -10.74 -5.85
N VAL A 217 -8.47 -9.49 -5.86
CA VAL A 217 -7.84 -8.90 -7.04
C VAL A 217 -6.40 -9.38 -7.18
N ILE A 218 -6.06 -9.80 -8.37
CA ILE A 218 -4.68 -10.10 -8.78
C ILE A 218 -4.20 -8.95 -9.62
N LYS A 219 -3.25 -8.19 -9.12
CA LYS A 219 -2.52 -7.14 -9.84
C LYS A 219 -1.16 -6.89 -9.20
N PRO A 220 -0.17 -6.34 -9.93
CA PRO A 220 1.12 -6.00 -9.34
C PRO A 220 0.98 -4.99 -8.21
N VAL A 221 1.78 -5.16 -7.15
CA VAL A 221 1.95 -4.17 -6.10
C VAL A 221 3.06 -3.22 -6.53
N ILE A 222 2.81 -1.93 -6.51
CA ILE A 222 3.82 -0.91 -6.73
C ILE A 222 4.47 -0.60 -5.40
N LEU A 223 5.80 -0.57 -5.34
CA LEU A 223 6.53 0.02 -4.23
C LEU A 223 6.94 1.43 -4.59
N MET A 224 6.65 2.34 -3.70
CA MET A 224 7.00 3.75 -3.77
C MET A 224 8.02 4.07 -2.69
N THR A 225 8.80 5.12 -2.89
CA THR A 225 9.68 5.67 -1.86
C THR A 225 9.52 7.18 -1.78
N VAL A 226 9.85 7.75 -0.63
CA VAL A 226 9.98 9.20 -0.48
C VAL A 226 11.40 9.60 -0.85
N LYS A 227 11.55 10.49 -1.82
CA LYS A 227 12.83 11.06 -2.25
C LYS A 227 12.65 12.55 -2.56
N ASP A 228 13.49 13.38 -1.95
CA ASP A 228 13.46 14.84 -2.10
C ASP A 228 12.05 15.42 -1.85
N GLY A 229 11.36 14.88 -0.82
CA GLY A 229 10.01 15.27 -0.44
C GLY A 229 8.93 14.88 -1.44
N LYS A 230 9.17 13.90 -2.31
CA LYS A 230 8.22 13.44 -3.33
C LYS A 230 8.08 11.92 -3.31
N PHE A 231 6.91 11.43 -3.68
CA PHE A 231 6.71 10.01 -3.93
C PHE A 231 7.31 9.64 -5.28
N VAL A 232 8.22 8.69 -5.28
CA VAL A 232 8.93 8.21 -6.45
C VAL A 232 8.67 6.71 -6.62
N PHE A 233 8.37 6.30 -7.83
CA PHE A 233 8.26 4.88 -8.18
C PHE A 233 9.59 4.17 -7.89
N LEU A 234 9.53 3.07 -7.16
CA LEU A 234 10.69 2.26 -6.85
C LEU A 234 10.75 1.02 -7.74
N LYS A 235 9.71 0.20 -7.69
CA LYS A 235 9.58 -1.02 -8.52
C LYS A 235 8.18 -1.61 -8.47
N TYR A 236 7.88 -2.51 -9.39
CA TYR A 236 6.80 -3.48 -9.23
C TYR A 236 7.27 -4.65 -8.37
N GLN A 237 6.44 -5.05 -7.43
CA GLN A 237 6.64 -6.24 -6.61
C GLN A 237 5.51 -7.23 -6.88
N THR A 238 5.87 -8.43 -7.28
CA THR A 238 4.90 -9.54 -7.32
C THR A 238 4.80 -10.08 -5.90
N ALA A 239 3.60 -10.08 -5.32
CA ALA A 239 3.41 -10.82 -4.08
C ALA A 239 3.68 -12.30 -4.36
N ALA A 240 4.51 -12.95 -3.54
CA ALA A 240 4.68 -14.40 -3.62
C ALA A 240 3.30 -15.06 -3.40
N GLN A 241 2.91 -15.94 -4.32
CA GLN A 241 1.67 -16.73 -4.25
C GLN A 241 1.81 -17.82 -3.19
#